data_21eaa2b03fae9cc9683b5fa355a86b24
#
_entry.id   21eaa2b03fae9cc9683b5fa355a86b24
#
_cell.length_a   1.000
_cell.length_b   1.000
_cell.length_c   1.000
_cell.angle_alpha   90.00
_cell.angle_beta   90.00
_cell.angle_gamma   90.00
#
_symmetry.space_group_name_H-M   'P 1'
#
loop_
_entity.id
_entity.type
_entity.pdbx_description
1 polymer ?
#
loop_
_entity_poly.entity_id
_entity_poly.type
_entity_poly.pdbx_seq_one_letter_code
_entity_poly.pdbx_strand_id
1 'polypeptide(L)'
;GSGTFEGIEKILEERLKKRKIGFSVENGNIESKKIIPQDLMKFGMIPEFIGRFPVITRLHKLTKEELVKVLTEPKNSLIKQYQKMFAMDGVDLVFENDALDYIADKAIELNIGARGLRSILEQSMVELMYRIPQNKSIKKCIITNSFLENDTEPIVLDAIGNKVSLQEAA
;
A
#
# COMPACT_ATOMS: atom_id res chain seq x y z
N GLY A 1 -15.85 7.96 13.02
CA GLY A 1 -15.95 8.38 11.61
C GLY A 1 -14.59 8.68 11.04
N SER A 2 -14.40 8.41 9.76
CA SER A 2 -13.20 8.79 9.02
C SER A 2 -13.62 9.49 7.72
N GLY A 3 -12.77 10.40 7.22
CA GLY A 3 -13.02 11.11 5.98
C GLY A 3 -11.72 11.58 5.33
N THR A 4 -11.79 11.80 4.03
CA THR A 4 -10.71 12.42 3.25
C THR A 4 -11.01 13.91 3.16
N PHE A 5 -10.05 14.73 3.63
CA PHE A 5 -10.16 16.18 3.67
C PHE A 5 -9.12 16.79 2.72
N GLU A 6 -9.34 16.62 1.41
CA GLU A 6 -8.47 17.26 0.40
C GLU A 6 -8.54 18.77 0.51
N GLY A 7 -7.36 19.40 0.58
CA GLY A 7 -7.26 20.86 0.71
C GLY A 7 -7.26 21.40 2.13
N ILE A 8 -7.44 20.56 3.17
CA ILE A 8 -7.33 21.01 4.57
C ILE A 8 -5.94 21.55 4.89
N GLU A 9 -4.92 21.07 4.16
CA GLU A 9 -3.54 21.55 4.27
C GLU A 9 -3.44 23.07 4.04
N LYS A 10 -4.15 23.60 3.06
CA LYS A 10 -4.19 25.04 2.77
C LYS A 10 -4.73 25.83 3.97
N ILE A 11 -5.80 25.33 4.59
CA ILE A 11 -6.40 25.95 5.78
C ILE A 11 -5.42 25.94 6.96
N LEU A 12 -4.71 24.83 7.14
CA LEU A 12 -3.66 24.72 8.17
C LEU A 12 -2.51 25.68 7.91
N GLU A 13 -2.02 25.77 6.66
CA GLU A 13 -0.95 26.69 6.29
C GLU A 13 -1.35 28.15 6.49
N GLU A 14 -2.56 28.53 6.11
CA GLU A 14 -3.09 29.91 6.35
C GLU A 14 -3.16 30.22 7.83
N ARG A 15 -3.61 29.27 8.66
CA ARG A 15 -3.64 29.44 10.11
C ARG A 15 -2.25 29.62 10.68
N LEU A 16 -1.28 28.81 10.22
CA LEU A 16 0.11 28.88 10.66
C LEU A 16 0.80 30.17 10.20
N LYS A 17 0.54 30.62 8.97
CA LYS A 17 1.06 31.91 8.46
C LYS A 17 0.54 33.10 9.28
N LYS A 18 -0.75 33.13 9.59
CA LYS A 18 -1.34 34.21 10.44
C LYS A 18 -0.75 34.25 11.84
N ARG A 19 -0.35 33.09 12.39
CA ARG A 19 0.29 32.99 13.71
C ARG A 19 1.72 33.51 13.72
N LYS A 20 2.46 33.34 12.61
CA LYS A 20 3.84 33.83 12.46
C LYS A 20 3.97 35.37 12.40
N ILE A 21 2.91 36.08 11.98
CA ILE A 21 2.88 37.53 11.88
C ILE A 21 2.72 38.20 13.27
N GLY A 22 2.30 37.42 14.30
CA GLY A 22 1.98 37.95 15.62
C GLY A 22 3.02 37.76 16.74
N PHE A 23 3.89 36.78 16.67
CA PHE A 23 4.90 36.50 17.73
C PHE A 23 6.06 35.66 17.19
N SER A 24 7.29 36.14 17.45
CA SER A 24 8.51 35.35 17.32
C SER A 24 8.51 34.25 18.39
N VAL A 25 8.24 33.02 18.01
CA VAL A 25 8.48 31.86 18.86
C VAL A 25 9.24 30.82 18.07
N GLU A 26 10.53 30.78 18.34
CA GLU A 26 11.36 29.59 18.09
C GLU A 26 10.80 28.44 18.92
N ASN A 27 10.12 27.55 18.26
CA ASN A 27 9.96 26.13 18.57
C ASN A 27 8.93 25.57 17.58
N GLY A 28 9.45 24.91 16.57
CA GLY A 28 8.65 24.16 15.58
C GLY A 28 7.92 22.99 16.25
N ASN A 29 6.97 23.29 17.12
CA ASN A 29 6.22 22.30 17.88
C ASN A 29 5.30 21.51 16.95
N ILE A 30 5.42 20.19 16.99
CA ILE A 30 4.54 19.20 16.35
C ILE A 30 3.06 19.50 16.64
N GLU A 31 2.75 20.17 17.76
CA GLU A 31 1.39 20.62 18.12
C GLU A 31 0.79 21.65 17.16
N SER A 32 1.60 22.44 16.47
CA SER A 32 1.11 23.45 15.53
C SER A 32 0.47 22.85 14.28
N LYS A 33 0.79 21.58 13.94
CA LYS A 33 0.24 20.85 12.79
C LYS A 33 -1.01 20.01 13.09
N LYS A 34 -1.48 19.98 14.35
CA LYS A 34 -2.73 19.29 14.69
C LYS A 34 -3.94 20.02 14.08
N ILE A 35 -4.87 19.24 13.57
CA ILE A 35 -6.18 19.75 13.13
C ILE A 35 -6.98 20.12 14.37
N ILE A 36 -7.54 21.33 14.37
CA ILE A 36 -8.42 21.81 15.42
C ILE A 36 -9.86 21.94 14.88
N PRO A 37 -10.88 21.96 15.74
CA PRO A 37 -12.27 22.10 15.33
C PRO A 37 -12.53 23.25 14.35
N GLN A 38 -11.87 24.39 14.54
CA GLN A 38 -12.00 25.55 13.65
C GLN A 38 -11.52 25.29 12.22
N ASP A 39 -10.52 24.42 12.03
CA ASP A 39 -10.04 24.08 10.69
C ASP A 39 -11.12 23.28 9.93
N LEU A 40 -11.80 22.36 10.62
CA LEU A 40 -12.89 21.59 10.08
C LEU A 40 -14.13 22.44 9.76
N MET A 41 -14.44 23.44 10.60
CA MET A 41 -15.49 24.41 10.30
C MET A 41 -15.17 25.23 9.06
N LYS A 42 -13.93 25.69 8.90
CA LYS A 42 -13.48 26.38 7.68
C LYS A 42 -13.50 25.49 6.46
N PHE A 43 -13.29 24.19 6.64
CA PHE A 43 -13.42 23.20 5.57
C PHE A 43 -14.86 22.99 5.13
N GLY A 44 -15.86 23.43 5.94
CA GLY A 44 -17.27 23.35 5.63
C GLY A 44 -18.07 22.37 6.50
N MET A 45 -17.46 21.84 7.58
CA MET A 45 -18.21 20.98 8.51
C MET A 45 -19.03 21.81 9.48
N ILE A 46 -20.26 21.36 9.75
CA ILE A 46 -21.16 22.05 10.69
C ILE A 46 -20.70 21.86 12.15
N PRO A 47 -20.81 22.90 13.00
CA PRO A 47 -20.36 22.88 14.39
C PRO A 47 -20.97 21.75 15.23
N GLU A 48 -22.25 21.47 15.05
CA GLU A 48 -22.98 20.43 15.78
C GLU A 48 -22.43 19.03 15.52
N PHE A 49 -21.94 18.80 14.30
CA PHE A 49 -21.31 17.54 13.95
C PHE A 49 -19.92 17.43 14.59
N ILE A 50 -19.13 18.50 14.51
CA ILE A 50 -17.78 18.54 15.09
C ILE A 50 -17.83 18.37 16.61
N GLY A 51 -18.81 18.96 17.29
CA GLY A 51 -18.98 18.85 18.73
C GLY A 51 -19.23 17.43 19.24
N ARG A 52 -19.61 16.50 18.35
CA ARG A 52 -19.78 15.07 18.68
C ARG A 52 -18.50 14.25 18.58
N PHE A 53 -17.43 14.83 18.05
CA PHE A 53 -16.11 14.16 17.94
C PHE A 53 -15.14 14.77 18.96
N PRO A 54 -14.99 14.16 20.13
CA PRO A 54 -14.13 14.69 21.20
C PRO A 54 -12.64 14.57 20.86
N VAL A 55 -12.28 13.65 19.94
CA VAL A 55 -10.89 13.40 19.53
C VAL A 55 -10.80 13.48 18.01
N ILE A 56 -9.92 14.37 17.53
CA ILE A 56 -9.60 14.53 16.11
C ILE A 56 -8.16 14.12 15.93
N THR A 57 -7.91 13.12 15.07
CA THR A 57 -6.58 12.62 14.74
C THR A 57 -6.35 12.68 13.25
N ARG A 58 -5.19 13.17 12.84
CA ARG A 58 -4.73 13.14 11.46
C ARG A 58 -3.84 11.93 11.24
N LEU A 59 -4.15 11.16 10.20
CA LEU A 59 -3.25 10.12 9.71
C LEU A 59 -2.30 10.72 8.67
N HIS A 60 -1.04 10.34 8.73
CA HIS A 60 -0.06 10.67 7.69
C HIS A 60 -0.18 9.71 6.51
N LYS A 61 0.33 10.12 5.36
CA LYS A 61 0.49 9.21 4.22
C LYS A 61 1.53 8.16 4.58
N LEU A 62 1.26 6.91 4.23
CA LEU A 62 2.20 5.83 4.46
C LEU A 62 3.46 6.03 3.62
N THR A 63 4.60 5.75 4.22
CA THR A 63 5.88 5.69 3.51
C THR A 63 6.00 4.38 2.73
N LYS A 64 7.01 4.28 1.86
CA LYS A 64 7.31 3.03 1.13
C LYS A 64 7.52 1.85 2.07
N GLU A 65 8.34 2.05 3.10
CA GLU A 65 8.67 1.03 4.09
C GLU A 65 7.41 0.58 4.88
N GLU A 66 6.52 1.51 5.21
CA GLU A 66 5.26 1.19 5.87
C GLU A 66 4.32 0.42 4.95
N LEU A 67 4.29 0.73 3.65
CA LEU A 67 3.50 -0.02 2.66
C LEU A 67 4.03 -1.45 2.48
N VAL A 68 5.36 -1.64 2.42
CA VAL A 68 5.98 -2.97 2.39
C VAL A 68 5.64 -3.77 3.64
N LYS A 69 5.67 -3.14 4.83
CA LYS A 69 5.23 -3.79 6.07
C LYS A 69 3.77 -4.22 6.01
N VAL A 70 2.88 -3.37 5.49
CA VAL A 70 1.46 -3.71 5.29
C VAL A 70 1.29 -4.93 4.39
N LEU A 71 2.14 -5.08 3.36
CA LEU A 71 2.12 -6.22 2.45
C LEU A 71 2.55 -7.54 3.12
N THR A 72 3.49 -7.48 4.08
CA THR A 72 4.24 -8.66 4.55
C THR A 72 3.99 -9.03 6.02
N GLU A 73 3.90 -8.07 6.93
CA GLU A 73 3.93 -8.36 8.37
C GLU A 73 2.61 -8.91 8.94
N PRO A 74 1.41 -8.37 8.64
CA PRO A 74 0.18 -8.85 9.24
C PRO A 74 -0.04 -10.35 9.05
N LYS A 75 -0.75 -10.99 10.00
CA LYS A 75 -1.09 -12.43 9.91
C LYS A 75 -1.81 -12.76 8.61
N ASN A 76 -2.70 -11.88 8.15
CA ASN A 76 -3.45 -11.99 6.91
C ASN A 76 -2.99 -10.96 5.87
N SER A 77 -1.68 -10.70 5.78
CA SER A 77 -1.15 -9.82 4.75
C SER A 77 -1.45 -10.36 3.35
N LEU A 78 -1.50 -9.46 2.37
CA LEU A 78 -1.81 -9.84 0.98
C LEU A 78 -0.85 -10.91 0.46
N ILE A 79 0.44 -10.74 0.71
CA ILE A 79 1.46 -11.70 0.28
C ILE A 79 1.19 -13.09 0.88
N LYS A 80 0.92 -13.16 2.20
CA LYS A 80 0.63 -14.44 2.87
C LYS A 80 -0.66 -15.11 2.35
N GLN A 81 -1.65 -14.30 1.93
CA GLN A 81 -2.87 -14.85 1.33
C GLN A 81 -2.54 -15.56 0.00
N TYR A 82 -1.79 -14.91 -0.89
CA TYR A 82 -1.35 -15.54 -2.15
C TYR A 82 -0.43 -16.73 -1.90
N GLN A 83 0.54 -16.63 -1.00
CA GLN A 83 1.40 -17.75 -0.63
C GLN A 83 0.58 -18.97 -0.17
N LYS A 84 -0.45 -18.74 0.66
CA LYS A 84 -1.34 -19.82 1.11
C LYS A 84 -2.12 -20.44 -0.04
N MET A 85 -2.62 -19.65 -0.99
CA MET A 85 -3.34 -20.15 -2.17
C MET A 85 -2.43 -21.01 -3.03
N PHE A 86 -1.23 -20.56 -3.36
CA PHE A 86 -0.28 -21.34 -4.15
C PHE A 86 0.22 -22.60 -3.42
N ALA A 87 0.35 -22.53 -2.10
CA ALA A 87 0.72 -23.69 -1.29
C ALA A 87 -0.35 -24.81 -1.34
N MET A 88 -1.64 -24.47 -1.54
CA MET A 88 -2.70 -25.47 -1.74
C MET A 88 -2.51 -26.27 -3.04
N ASP A 89 -1.88 -25.65 -4.04
CA ASP A 89 -1.51 -26.30 -5.30
C ASP A 89 -0.08 -26.93 -5.24
N GLY A 90 0.54 -26.91 -4.07
CA GLY A 90 1.88 -27.46 -3.83
C GLY A 90 3.03 -26.62 -4.39
N VAL A 91 2.81 -25.32 -4.55
CA VAL A 91 3.78 -24.36 -5.08
C VAL A 91 4.19 -23.36 -4.01
N ASP A 92 5.51 -23.17 -3.82
CA ASP A 92 6.08 -22.15 -2.95
C ASP A 92 6.17 -20.82 -3.69
N LEU A 93 5.37 -19.83 -3.26
CA LEU A 93 5.35 -18.50 -3.83
C LEU A 93 6.28 -17.56 -3.05
N VAL A 94 7.26 -16.99 -3.74
CA VAL A 94 8.24 -16.07 -3.16
C VAL A 94 8.17 -14.72 -3.88
N PHE A 95 8.14 -13.64 -3.12
CA PHE A 95 8.31 -12.28 -3.64
C PHE A 95 9.71 -11.79 -3.31
N GLU A 96 10.45 -11.33 -4.32
CA GLU A 96 11.72 -10.65 -4.09
C GLU A 96 11.49 -9.26 -3.49
N ASN A 97 12.50 -8.74 -2.79
CA ASN A 97 12.38 -7.44 -2.12
C ASN A 97 12.13 -6.30 -3.11
N ASP A 98 12.75 -6.35 -4.27
CA ASP A 98 12.57 -5.38 -5.35
C ASP A 98 11.14 -5.40 -5.92
N ALA A 99 10.50 -6.56 -5.97
CA ALA A 99 9.10 -6.69 -6.34
C ALA A 99 8.16 -6.05 -5.31
N LEU A 100 8.44 -6.24 -4.01
CA LEU A 100 7.68 -5.60 -2.94
C LEU A 100 7.84 -4.08 -2.98
N ASP A 101 9.05 -3.63 -3.23
CA ASP A 101 9.40 -2.23 -3.37
C ASP A 101 8.67 -1.58 -4.56
N TYR A 102 8.62 -2.25 -5.70
CA TYR A 102 7.88 -1.80 -6.88
C TYR A 102 6.38 -1.63 -6.59
N ILE A 103 5.76 -2.60 -5.91
CA ILE A 103 4.34 -2.52 -5.55
C ILE A 103 4.08 -1.30 -4.65
N ALA A 104 4.97 -1.06 -3.68
CA ALA A 104 4.85 0.08 -2.79
C ALA A 104 5.04 1.42 -3.53
N ASP A 105 6.05 1.53 -4.40
CA ASP A 105 6.30 2.72 -5.22
C ASP A 105 5.12 3.02 -6.14
N LYS A 106 4.55 1.99 -6.78
CA LYS A 106 3.38 2.13 -7.65
C LYS A 106 2.15 2.62 -6.88
N ALA A 107 1.95 2.14 -5.65
CA ALA A 107 0.86 2.61 -4.79
C ALA A 107 1.03 4.09 -4.38
N ILE A 108 2.27 4.55 -4.18
CA ILE A 108 2.60 5.95 -3.90
C ILE A 108 2.37 6.81 -5.14
N GLU A 109 2.89 6.40 -6.30
CA GLU A 109 2.74 7.08 -7.58
C GLU A 109 1.27 7.33 -7.91
N LEU A 110 0.43 6.29 -7.77
CA LEU A 110 -1.00 6.37 -8.01
C LEU A 110 -1.78 7.08 -6.89
N ASN A 111 -1.10 7.46 -5.79
CA ASN A 111 -1.71 8.11 -4.62
C ASN A 111 -2.91 7.33 -4.01
N ILE A 112 -2.89 6.01 -4.10
CA ILE A 112 -3.99 5.13 -3.64
C ILE A 112 -3.74 4.50 -2.27
N GLY A 113 -2.50 4.62 -1.74
CA GLY A 113 -2.11 4.10 -0.43
C GLY A 113 -2.34 2.59 -0.29
N ALA A 114 -2.46 2.11 0.96
CA ALA A 114 -2.57 0.68 1.25
C ALA A 114 -3.76 -0.03 0.60
N ARG A 115 -4.85 0.68 0.33
CA ARG A 115 -6.05 0.09 -0.32
C ARG A 115 -5.78 -0.34 -1.76
N GLY A 116 -4.89 0.38 -2.46
CA GLY A 116 -4.54 0.07 -3.84
C GLY A 116 -3.57 -1.10 -3.99
N LEU A 117 -2.88 -1.50 -2.92
CA LEU A 117 -1.93 -2.62 -2.97
C LEU A 117 -2.58 -3.91 -3.47
N ARG A 118 -3.84 -4.16 -3.06
CA ARG A 118 -4.61 -5.32 -3.53
C ARG A 118 -4.81 -5.29 -5.04
N SER A 119 -5.28 -4.17 -5.59
CA SER A 119 -5.57 -4.06 -7.03
C SER A 119 -4.31 -4.20 -7.88
N ILE A 120 -3.17 -3.66 -7.41
CA ILE A 120 -1.89 -3.80 -8.11
C ILE A 120 -1.47 -5.27 -8.16
N LEU A 121 -1.58 -5.98 -7.02
CA LEU A 121 -1.25 -7.41 -6.96
C LEU A 121 -2.22 -8.27 -7.76
N GLU A 122 -3.53 -8.04 -7.65
CA GLU A 122 -4.55 -8.81 -8.37
C GLU A 122 -4.30 -8.77 -9.86
N GLN A 123 -3.95 -7.60 -10.42
CA GLN A 123 -3.71 -7.42 -11.84
C GLN A 123 -2.60 -8.35 -12.35
N SER A 124 -1.51 -8.52 -11.58
CA SER A 124 -0.38 -9.37 -11.96
C SER A 124 -0.58 -10.85 -11.58
N MET A 125 -1.34 -11.13 -10.51
CA MET A 125 -1.44 -12.48 -9.95
C MET A 125 -2.55 -13.33 -10.57
N VAL A 126 -3.59 -12.72 -11.16
CA VAL A 126 -4.75 -13.46 -11.71
C VAL A 126 -4.33 -14.48 -12.75
N GLU A 127 -3.46 -14.09 -13.68
CA GLU A 127 -2.97 -14.98 -14.72
C GLU A 127 -2.16 -16.15 -14.15
N LEU A 128 -1.28 -15.87 -13.17
CA LEU A 128 -0.47 -16.89 -12.53
C LEU A 128 -1.31 -17.90 -11.75
N MET A 129 -2.36 -17.43 -11.07
CA MET A 129 -3.30 -18.31 -10.36
C MET A 129 -4.02 -19.27 -11.28
N TYR A 130 -4.20 -18.90 -12.55
CA TYR A 130 -4.80 -19.76 -13.56
C TYR A 130 -3.78 -20.71 -14.21
N ARG A 131 -2.59 -20.22 -14.56
CA ARG A 131 -1.57 -20.97 -15.33
C ARG A 131 -0.76 -21.95 -14.47
N ILE A 132 -0.36 -21.57 -13.27
CA ILE A 132 0.54 -22.38 -12.43
C ILE A 132 -0.08 -23.74 -12.03
N PRO A 133 -1.35 -23.84 -11.61
CA PRO A 133 -1.94 -25.14 -11.25
C PRO A 133 -2.03 -26.15 -12.41
N GLN A 134 -1.98 -25.67 -13.66
CA GLN A 134 -2.04 -26.52 -14.84
C GLN A 134 -0.76 -27.31 -15.06
N ASN A 135 0.39 -26.81 -14.59
CA ASN A 135 1.67 -27.48 -14.70
C ASN A 135 2.14 -28.02 -13.34
N LYS A 136 1.90 -29.30 -13.08
CA LYS A 136 2.25 -30.00 -11.83
C LYS A 136 3.75 -30.10 -11.54
N SER A 137 4.61 -29.86 -12.53
CA SER A 137 6.05 -29.86 -12.35
C SER A 137 6.54 -28.60 -11.59
N ILE A 138 5.79 -27.52 -11.61
CA ILE A 138 6.13 -26.29 -10.90
C ILE A 138 6.00 -26.51 -9.39
N LYS A 139 7.07 -26.22 -8.66
CA LYS A 139 7.13 -26.30 -7.20
C LYS A 139 7.49 -24.99 -6.55
N LYS A 140 8.04 -24.06 -7.29
CA LYS A 140 8.37 -22.72 -6.79
C LYS A 140 8.09 -21.67 -7.85
N CYS A 141 7.50 -20.55 -7.44
CA CYS A 141 7.27 -19.37 -8.27
C CYS A 141 7.88 -18.15 -7.58
N ILE A 142 8.76 -17.42 -8.27
CA ILE A 142 9.44 -16.24 -7.76
C ILE A 142 8.95 -15.03 -8.55
N ILE A 143 8.38 -14.09 -7.83
CA ILE A 143 7.90 -12.81 -8.37
C ILE A 143 9.02 -11.79 -8.26
N THR A 144 9.45 -11.29 -9.40
CA THR A 144 10.50 -10.28 -9.53
C THR A 144 9.90 -8.94 -9.91
N ASN A 145 10.67 -7.85 -9.78
CA ASN A 145 10.29 -6.54 -10.29
C ASN A 145 10.02 -6.58 -11.80
N SER A 146 10.87 -7.27 -12.58
CA SER A 146 10.72 -7.35 -14.03
C SER A 146 9.38 -7.97 -14.47
N PHE A 147 8.88 -8.95 -13.71
CA PHE A 147 7.55 -9.52 -13.95
C PHE A 147 6.44 -8.49 -13.75
N LEU A 148 6.53 -7.69 -12.68
CA LEU A 148 5.49 -6.71 -12.33
C LEU A 148 5.51 -5.47 -13.23
N GLU A 149 6.69 -5.09 -13.74
CA GLU A 149 6.88 -3.87 -14.54
C GLU A 149 6.67 -4.08 -16.03
N ASN A 150 7.17 -5.20 -16.58
CA ASN A 150 7.32 -5.41 -18.02
C ASN A 150 6.54 -6.60 -18.57
N ASP A 151 5.60 -7.17 -17.80
CA ASP A 151 4.87 -8.40 -18.18
C ASP A 151 5.79 -9.55 -18.64
N THR A 152 7.03 -9.60 -18.10
CA THR A 152 7.90 -10.74 -18.35
C THR A 152 7.40 -11.95 -17.55
N GLU A 153 7.76 -13.17 -17.98
CA GLU A 153 7.35 -14.35 -17.21
C GLU A 153 8.05 -14.38 -15.83
N PRO A 154 7.34 -14.79 -14.76
CA PRO A 154 7.96 -15.01 -13.46
C PRO A 154 8.94 -16.18 -13.52
N ILE A 155 9.84 -16.25 -12.55
CA ILE A 155 10.77 -17.38 -12.47
C ILE A 155 10.03 -18.55 -11.83
N VAL A 156 9.82 -19.62 -12.58
CA VAL A 156 9.21 -20.86 -12.07
C VAL A 156 10.21 -21.99 -12.10
N LEU A 157 10.21 -22.78 -11.01
CA LEU A 157 11.18 -23.85 -10.79
C LEU A 157 10.47 -25.17 -10.47
N ASP A 158 11.08 -26.29 -10.89
CA ASP A 158 10.67 -27.62 -10.49
C ASP A 158 11.19 -28.01 -9.08
N ALA A 159 10.96 -29.26 -8.67
CA ALA A 159 11.39 -29.77 -7.37
C ALA A 159 12.93 -29.85 -7.19
N ILE A 160 13.69 -29.83 -8.30
CA ILE A 160 15.15 -29.93 -8.30
C ILE A 160 15.78 -28.53 -8.42
N GLY A 161 14.96 -27.49 -8.71
CA GLY A 161 15.41 -26.12 -8.88
C GLY A 161 15.73 -25.71 -10.31
N ASN A 162 15.37 -26.52 -11.32
CA ASN A 162 15.51 -26.15 -12.72
C ASN A 162 14.40 -25.20 -13.13
N LYS A 163 14.71 -24.26 -14.03
CA LYS A 163 13.70 -23.38 -14.63
C LYS A 163 12.75 -24.19 -15.52
N VAL A 164 11.46 -23.97 -15.33
CA VAL A 164 10.38 -24.56 -16.11
C VAL A 164 9.68 -23.45 -16.89
N SER A 165 9.17 -23.75 -18.09
CA SER A 165 8.34 -22.80 -18.84
C SER A 165 6.88 -22.88 -18.37
N LEU A 166 6.22 -21.71 -18.29
CA LEU A 166 4.78 -21.64 -18.06
C LEU A 166 3.95 -22.08 -19.28
N GLN A 167 4.59 -22.24 -20.45
CA GLN A 167 3.89 -22.56 -21.71
C GLN A 167 3.67 -24.05 -21.97
N GLU A 168 4.22 -24.95 -21.16
CA GLU A 168 4.02 -26.40 -21.35
C GLU A 168 2.88 -26.92 -20.49
N ALA A 169 1.65 -26.65 -20.93
CA ALA A 169 0.46 -27.42 -20.59
C ALA A 169 -0.46 -27.41 -21.81
N ALA A 170 -0.14 -28.27 -22.77
CA ALA A 170 -1.04 -28.64 -23.86
C ALA A 170 -1.82 -29.89 -23.48
#